data_f102cde71a3b542b39561b4bcb806b31
#
_entry.id   f102cde71a3b542b39561b4bcb806b31
#
_cell.length_a   1.000
_cell.length_b   1.000
_cell.length_c   1.000
_cell.angle_alpha   90.00
_cell.angle_beta   90.00
_cell.angle_gamma   90.00
#
_symmetry.space_group_name_H-M   'P 1'
#
loop_
_entity.id
_entity.type
_entity.pdbx_description
1 polymer ?
#
loop_
_entity_poly.entity_id
_entity_poly.type
_entity_poly.pdbx_seq_one_letter_code
_entity_poly.pdbx_strand_id
1 'polypeptide(L)' 'MVGLSPVTDYFMICSAQSATQVRAIADSIEDKLAETRGILPSHKEGYTEGNWILMDYGDCVAHIFRET' A
#
# COMPACT_ATOMS: atom_id res chain seq x y z
N MET A 1 0.09 16.11 3.73
CA MET A 1 -0.29 15.36 2.75
C MET A 1 0.63 14.26 2.45
N VAL A 2 0.13 13.25 2.13
CA VAL A 2 0.89 12.26 1.94
C VAL A 2 1.52 12.14 0.74
N GLY A 3 2.62 11.93 0.74
CA GLY A 3 3.28 11.87 -0.32
C GLY A 3 3.13 10.68 -1.07
N LEU A 4 2.22 10.60 -1.83
CA LEU A 4 2.24 9.66 -2.79
C LEU A 4 3.02 10.23 -3.85
N SER A 5 4.25 9.95 -3.88
CA SER A 5 5.07 10.47 -4.90
C SER A 5 5.30 9.37 -5.89
N PRO A 6 4.68 9.40 -7.01
CA PRO A 6 4.92 8.39 -7.99
C PRO A 6 6.17 8.70 -8.74
N VAL A 7 7.24 8.63 -8.04
CA VAL A 7 8.50 8.88 -8.68
C VAL A 7 8.73 7.84 -9.73
N THR A 8 8.35 6.62 -9.45
CA THR A 8 8.47 5.61 -10.47
C THR A 8 7.14 4.95 -10.58
N ASP A 9 6.87 4.36 -11.66
CA ASP A 9 5.63 3.66 -11.86
C ASP A 9 5.61 2.34 -11.14
N TYR A 10 6.72 1.97 -10.52
CA TYR A 10 6.83 0.65 -9.95
C TYR A 10 6.82 0.63 -8.44
N PHE A 11 6.85 1.79 -7.82
CA PHE A 11 7.07 1.81 -6.39
C PHE A 11 6.22 2.87 -5.73
N MET A 12 5.49 2.49 -4.70
CA MET A 12 4.70 3.41 -3.93
C MET A 12 5.07 3.25 -2.48
N ILE A 13 5.38 4.33 -1.80
CA ILE A 13 5.75 4.27 -0.40
C ILE A 13 4.85 5.22 0.38
N CYS A 14 4.22 4.68 1.40
CA CYS A 14 3.36 5.47 2.27
C CYS A 14 3.72 5.21 3.71
N SER A 15 3.45 6.16 4.56
CA SER A 15 3.68 5.96 5.99
C SER A 15 2.40 6.31 6.75
N ALA A 16 2.27 5.75 7.92
CA ALA A 16 1.10 5.96 8.74
C ALA A 16 1.53 6.01 10.19
N GLN A 17 0.62 6.41 11.06
CA GLN A 17 0.97 6.59 12.45
C GLN A 17 0.45 5.49 13.35
N SER A 18 -0.35 4.60 12.83
CA SER A 18 -0.89 3.51 13.63
C SER A 18 -1.13 2.31 12.73
N ALA A 19 -1.23 1.15 13.35
CA ALA A 19 -1.50 -0.08 12.61
C ALA A 19 -2.85 0.00 11.90
N THR A 20 -3.83 0.58 12.55
CA THR A 20 -5.14 0.76 11.93
C THR A 20 -5.03 1.62 10.69
N GLN A 21 -4.23 2.66 10.76
CA GLN A 21 -4.05 3.55 9.62
C GLN A 21 -3.29 2.86 8.50
N VAL A 22 -2.31 2.06 8.85
CA VAL A 22 -1.56 1.31 7.85
C VAL A 22 -2.51 0.41 7.06
N ARG A 23 -3.37 -0.29 7.77
CA ARG A 23 -4.33 -1.17 7.11
C ARG A 23 -5.33 -0.39 6.28
N ALA A 24 -5.76 0.74 6.80
CA ALA A 24 -6.72 1.59 6.08
C ALA A 24 -6.12 2.09 4.77
N ILE A 25 -4.87 2.49 4.80
CA ILE A 25 -4.20 2.95 3.59
C ILE A 25 -4.06 1.80 2.59
N ALA A 26 -3.68 0.64 3.08
CA ALA A 26 -3.52 -0.53 2.21
C ALA A 26 -4.85 -0.89 1.56
N ASP A 27 -5.93 -0.89 2.35
CA ASP A 27 -7.25 -1.20 1.83
C ASP A 27 -7.67 -0.17 0.79
N SER A 28 -7.37 1.08 1.04
CA SER A 28 -7.70 2.16 0.12
C SER A 28 -6.98 1.99 -1.21
N ILE A 29 -5.71 1.66 -1.16
CA ILE A 29 -4.93 1.45 -2.36
C ILE A 29 -5.47 0.25 -3.14
N GLU A 30 -5.76 -0.82 -2.43
CA GLU A 30 -6.27 -2.03 -3.07
C GLU A 30 -7.60 -1.74 -3.75
N ASP A 31 -8.49 -1.03 -3.06
CA ASP A 31 -9.78 -0.67 -3.62
C ASP A 31 -9.63 0.20 -4.84
N LYS A 32 -8.77 1.19 -4.75
CA LYS A 32 -8.60 2.12 -5.83
C LYS A 32 -8.07 1.44 -7.09
N LEU A 33 -7.11 0.56 -6.93
CA LEU A 33 -6.55 -0.13 -8.08
C LEU A 33 -7.54 -1.14 -8.67
N ALA A 34 -8.32 -1.77 -7.82
CA ALA A 34 -9.35 -2.67 -8.32
C ALA A 34 -10.40 -1.90 -9.11
N GLU A 35 -10.72 -0.70 -8.64
CA GLU A 35 -11.74 0.10 -9.28
C GLU A 35 -11.25 0.75 -10.57
N THR A 36 -10.05 1.28 -10.55
CA THR A 36 -9.56 2.03 -11.70
C THR A 36 -8.85 1.16 -12.72
N ARG A 37 -8.21 0.10 -12.28
CA ARG A 37 -7.45 -0.73 -13.19
C ARG A 37 -7.88 -2.18 -13.21
N GLY A 38 -8.76 -2.56 -12.32
CA GLY A 38 -9.22 -3.93 -12.27
C GLY A 38 -8.15 -4.93 -11.90
N ILE A 39 -7.16 -4.51 -11.11
CA ILE A 39 -6.08 -5.39 -10.73
C ILE A 39 -6.10 -5.61 -9.24
N LEU A 40 -5.65 -6.78 -8.83
CA LEU A 40 -5.54 -7.13 -7.42
C LEU A 40 -4.10 -7.52 -7.13
N PRO A 41 -3.66 -7.38 -5.88
CA PRO A 41 -2.28 -7.73 -5.58
C PRO A 41 -2.09 -9.23 -5.68
N SER A 42 -1.01 -9.63 -6.31
CA SER A 42 -0.67 -11.04 -6.40
C SER A 42 -0.07 -11.52 -5.09
N HIS A 43 0.45 -10.62 -4.29
CA HIS A 43 1.08 -10.98 -3.03
C HIS A 43 0.89 -9.84 -2.03
N LYS A 44 0.52 -10.17 -0.80
CA LYS A 44 0.32 -9.18 0.23
C LYS A 44 0.92 -9.72 1.51
N GLU A 45 1.78 -8.94 2.15
CA GLU A 45 2.44 -9.38 3.37
C GLU A 45 2.33 -8.32 4.46
N GLY A 46 2.37 -8.76 5.69
CA GLY A 46 2.43 -7.85 6.82
C GLY A 46 1.11 -7.25 7.25
N TYR A 47 0.03 -7.58 6.58
CA TYR A 47 -1.26 -6.98 6.86
C TYR A 47 -1.72 -7.28 8.29
N THR A 48 -1.51 -8.49 8.74
CA THR A 48 -1.97 -8.90 10.06
C THR A 48 -1.29 -8.10 11.16
N GLU A 49 -0.02 -7.85 11.01
CA GLU A 49 0.72 -7.14 12.04
C GLU A 49 0.47 -5.64 12.01
N GLY A 50 0.24 -5.11 10.84
CA GLY A 50 -0.08 -3.69 10.73
C GLY A 50 1.06 -2.75 10.94
N ASN A 51 2.29 -3.25 11.10
CA ASN A 51 3.44 -2.38 11.21
C ASN A 51 3.98 -2.04 9.85
N TRP A 52 3.78 -2.93 8.91
CA TRP A 52 4.36 -2.80 7.59
C TRP A 52 3.58 -3.71 6.66
N ILE A 53 3.20 -3.18 5.52
CA ILE A 53 2.44 -3.95 4.55
C ILE A 53 3.10 -3.80 3.20
N LEU A 54 3.26 -4.92 2.53
CA LEU A 54 3.76 -4.94 1.17
C LEU A 54 2.69 -5.53 0.28
N MET A 55 2.36 -4.81 -0.79
CA MET A 55 1.42 -5.32 -1.78
C MET A 55 2.11 -5.32 -3.14
N ASP A 56 2.22 -6.51 -3.72
CA ASP A 56 2.93 -6.70 -4.96
C ASP A 56 1.91 -6.88 -6.08
N TYR A 57 1.94 -5.97 -7.04
CA TYR A 57 1.02 -6.03 -8.16
C TYR A 57 1.70 -6.49 -9.45
N GLY A 58 2.94 -6.91 -9.36
CA GLY A 58 3.67 -7.32 -10.53
C GLY A 58 4.38 -6.16 -11.19
N ASP A 59 3.61 -5.24 -11.71
CA ASP A 59 4.20 -4.05 -12.34
C ASP A 59 4.60 -3.02 -11.33
N CYS A 60 3.97 -3.01 -10.18
CA CYS A 60 4.30 -2.05 -9.15
C CYS A 60 4.15 -2.69 -7.78
N VAL A 61 4.78 -2.08 -6.80
CA VAL A 61 4.78 -2.57 -5.44
C VAL A 61 4.42 -1.42 -4.53
N ALA A 62 3.49 -1.66 -3.61
CA ALA A 62 3.11 -0.65 -2.65
C ALA A 62 3.65 -1.04 -1.28
N HIS A 63 4.34 -0.10 -0.65
CA HIS A 63 4.88 -0.29 0.69
C HIS A 63 4.20 0.71 1.62
N ILE A 64 3.57 0.21 2.67
CA ILE A 64 2.99 1.07 3.69
C ILE A 64 3.61 0.66 5.01
N PHE A 65 4.15 1.61 5.75
CA PHE A 65 4.78 1.26 7.01
C PHE A 65 4.38 2.26 8.10
N ARG A 66 4.49 1.80 9.32
CA ARG A 66 4.16 2.62 10.46
C ARG A 66 5.35 3.44 10.87
N GLU A 67 5.14 4.72 11.08
CA GLU A 67 6.21 5.64 11.33
C GLU A 67 6.79 5.59 12.72
N THR A 68 6.07 5.18 13.69
CA THR A 68 6.63 5.17 15.04
C THR A 68 7.25 3.85 15.40
#